data_9f27324bcbce5e69382b863487a84847
#
_entry.id   9f27324bcbce5e69382b863487a84847
#
_cell.length_a   1.000
_cell.length_b   1.000
_cell.length_c   1.000
_cell.angle_alpha   90.00
_cell.angle_beta   90.00
_cell.angle_gamma   90.00
#
_symmetry.space_group_name_H-M   'P 1'
#
loop_
_entity.id
_entity.type
_entity.pdbx_description
1 polymer ?
#
loop_
_entity_poly.entity_id
_entity_poly.type
_entity_poly.pdbx_seq_one_letter_code
_entity_poly.pdbx_strand_id
1 'polypeptide(L)'
;KDFIGWLWTLKVKVGHSVRTIKDIEKITKSDLKEFTSYLSYRIIFCKKNKLPSLNSDLDKVSNKWNKDKFFNAKKLEQNNRFKSFDSTEFNLEPDLKESPGCLRDFQTALWILEHCFKIKKLEDCIKLNLFTREEIVSVNKSYAHIKGLRYILNLYSNSNRLSFENQLLLAKKSKLKSSKKSSAVEKFMRVFF
;
A
#
# COMPACT_ATOMS: atom_id res chain seq x y z
N LYS A 1 7.55 -26.05 -6.25
CA LYS A 1 8.02 -25.41 -7.51
C LYS A 1 6.87 -25.25 -8.52
N ASP A 2 6.00 -26.23 -8.64
CA ASP A 2 4.92 -26.27 -9.65
C ASP A 2 3.91 -25.13 -9.51
N PHE A 3 3.51 -24.76 -8.30
CA PHE A 3 2.57 -23.66 -8.06
C PHE A 3 3.10 -22.30 -8.57
N ILE A 4 4.37 -21.98 -8.34
CA ILE A 4 4.98 -20.75 -8.83
C ILE A 4 5.13 -20.79 -10.36
N GLY A 5 5.53 -21.93 -10.92
CA GLY A 5 5.55 -22.15 -12.36
C GLY A 5 4.19 -21.90 -12.99
N TRP A 6 3.12 -22.42 -12.38
CA TRP A 6 1.76 -22.19 -12.84
C TRP A 6 1.35 -20.71 -12.81
N LEU A 7 1.70 -19.96 -11.75
CA LEU A 7 1.45 -18.51 -11.70
C LEU A 7 2.17 -17.74 -12.81
N TRP A 8 3.39 -18.16 -13.18
CA TRP A 8 4.11 -17.55 -14.29
C TRP A 8 3.48 -17.85 -15.66
N THR A 9 2.91 -19.06 -15.86
CA THR A 9 2.16 -19.37 -17.09
C THR A 9 0.94 -18.47 -17.28
N LEU A 10 0.33 -18.00 -16.17
CA LEU A 10 -0.74 -17.01 -16.16
C LEU A 10 -0.25 -15.56 -16.35
N LYS A 11 1.04 -15.35 -16.66
CA LYS A 11 1.67 -14.02 -16.81
C LYS A 11 1.55 -13.14 -15.57
N VAL A 12 1.34 -13.71 -14.40
CA VAL A 12 1.32 -12.98 -13.13
C VAL A 12 2.76 -12.67 -12.73
N LYS A 13 3.07 -11.40 -12.48
CA LYS A 13 4.39 -10.99 -11.96
C LYS A 13 4.51 -11.42 -10.50
N VAL A 14 5.13 -12.56 -10.25
CA VAL A 14 5.34 -13.12 -8.92
C VAL A 14 6.81 -13.08 -8.56
N GLY A 15 7.16 -12.28 -7.54
CA GLY A 15 8.41 -12.45 -6.82
C GLY A 15 8.25 -13.59 -5.80
N HIS A 16 9.22 -14.47 -5.69
CA HIS A 16 9.20 -15.53 -4.71
C HIS A 16 10.58 -15.71 -4.06
N SER A 17 10.57 -16.17 -2.83
CA SER A 17 11.78 -16.59 -2.11
C SER A 17 11.46 -17.72 -1.14
N VAL A 18 12.44 -18.59 -0.91
CA VAL A 18 12.36 -19.62 0.13
C VAL A 18 13.31 -19.20 1.23
N ARG A 19 12.80 -19.00 2.43
CA ARG A 19 13.57 -18.45 3.56
C ARG A 19 13.26 -19.23 4.84
N THR A 20 14.30 -19.48 5.62
CA THR A 20 14.14 -19.93 7.01
C THR A 20 13.87 -18.72 7.91
N ILE A 21 13.40 -18.94 9.12
CA ILE A 21 13.23 -17.86 10.12
C ILE A 21 14.56 -17.12 10.37
N LYS A 22 15.68 -17.85 10.41
CA LYS A 22 17.01 -17.23 10.57
C LYS A 22 17.37 -16.29 9.39
N ASP A 23 17.02 -16.66 8.16
CA ASP A 23 17.24 -15.82 6.99
C ASP A 23 16.39 -14.56 7.07
N ILE A 24 15.11 -14.70 7.45
CA ILE A 24 14.19 -13.57 7.67
C ILE A 24 14.78 -12.63 8.73
N GLU A 25 15.20 -13.15 9.86
CA GLU A 25 15.81 -12.37 10.93
C GLU A 25 17.06 -11.60 10.48
N LYS A 26 17.90 -12.22 9.65
CA LYS A 26 19.13 -11.59 9.14
C LYS A 26 18.79 -10.45 8.16
N ILE A 27 17.90 -10.70 7.20
CA ILE A 27 17.57 -9.74 6.16
C ILE A 27 16.81 -8.55 6.74
N THR A 28 15.84 -8.79 7.60
CA THR A 28 15.01 -7.74 8.20
C THR A 28 15.77 -6.82 9.16
N LYS A 29 16.95 -7.20 9.63
CA LYS A 29 17.80 -6.30 10.44
C LYS A 29 18.38 -5.12 9.68
N SER A 30 18.69 -5.31 8.41
CA SER A 30 19.41 -4.32 7.59
C SER A 30 18.56 -3.71 6.48
N ASP A 31 17.48 -4.36 6.09
CA ASP A 31 16.63 -3.92 4.98
C ASP A 31 15.23 -3.52 5.50
N LEU A 32 14.96 -2.21 5.43
CA LEU A 32 13.68 -1.63 5.83
C LEU A 32 12.51 -2.12 4.95
N LYS A 33 12.74 -2.32 3.64
CA LYS A 33 11.69 -2.79 2.71
C LYS A 33 11.31 -4.24 3.02
N GLU A 34 12.31 -5.08 3.24
CA GLU A 34 12.08 -6.45 3.68
C GLU A 34 11.36 -6.48 5.02
N PHE A 35 11.81 -5.69 5.99
CA PHE A 35 11.15 -5.60 7.29
C PHE A 35 9.67 -5.20 7.17
N THR A 36 9.34 -4.15 6.40
CA THR A 36 7.94 -3.73 6.20
C THR A 36 7.09 -4.77 5.49
N SER A 37 7.69 -5.62 4.61
CA SER A 37 6.95 -6.71 3.97
C SER A 37 6.48 -7.76 4.99
N TYR A 38 7.25 -7.98 6.05
CA TYR A 38 6.87 -8.86 7.16
C TYR A 38 5.90 -8.24 8.16
N LEU A 39 5.74 -6.92 8.22
CA LEU A 39 4.64 -6.30 8.97
C LEU A 39 3.28 -6.55 8.31
N SER A 40 3.25 -6.67 6.99
CA SER A 40 2.03 -6.85 6.19
C SER A 40 1.86 -8.28 5.65
N TYR A 41 2.47 -9.27 6.27
CA TYR A 41 2.37 -10.66 5.82
C TYR A 41 0.96 -11.22 5.99
N ARG A 42 0.63 -12.19 5.15
CA ARG A 42 -0.58 -13.00 5.27
C ARG A 42 -0.22 -14.47 5.06
N ILE A 43 -0.51 -15.29 6.04
CA ILE A 43 -0.35 -16.74 5.93
C ILE A 43 -1.47 -17.28 5.02
N ILE A 44 -1.09 -17.81 3.86
CA ILE A 44 -2.03 -18.42 2.91
C ILE A 44 -2.23 -19.89 3.27
N PHE A 45 -1.15 -20.57 3.65
CA PHE A 45 -1.19 -21.99 4.03
C PHE A 45 -0.15 -22.28 5.10
N CYS A 46 -0.56 -23.04 6.10
CA CYS A 46 0.33 -23.58 7.13
C CYS A 46 -0.28 -24.85 7.72
N LYS A 47 0.56 -25.84 8.07
CA LYS A 47 0.09 -26.99 8.85
C LYS A 47 -0.38 -26.51 10.22
N LYS A 48 -1.58 -26.95 10.69
CA LYS A 48 -2.20 -26.47 11.95
C LYS A 48 -1.25 -26.52 13.16
N ASN A 49 -0.50 -27.60 13.30
CA ASN A 49 0.44 -27.80 14.40
C ASN A 49 1.69 -26.88 14.34
N LYS A 50 1.97 -26.24 13.20
CA LYS A 50 3.10 -25.31 13.01
C LYS A 50 2.70 -23.83 13.11
N LEU A 51 1.42 -23.54 13.07
CA LEU A 51 0.94 -22.16 13.07
C LEU A 51 1.30 -21.35 14.31
N PRO A 52 1.18 -21.89 15.55
CA PRO A 52 1.54 -21.13 16.76
C PRO A 52 3.03 -20.77 16.79
N SER A 53 3.92 -21.73 16.45
CA SER A 53 5.37 -21.47 16.41
C SER A 53 5.74 -20.46 15.34
N LEU A 54 5.15 -20.54 14.16
CA LEU A 54 5.39 -19.59 13.07
C LEU A 54 4.97 -18.17 13.46
N ASN A 55 3.79 -17.99 14.06
CA ASN A 55 3.33 -16.69 14.53
C ASN A 55 4.28 -16.12 15.60
N SER A 56 4.68 -16.94 16.60
CA SER A 56 5.63 -16.51 17.62
C SER A 56 6.97 -16.06 17.02
N ASP A 57 7.48 -16.77 16.03
CA ASP A 57 8.75 -16.42 15.40
C ASP A 57 8.64 -15.15 14.53
N LEU A 58 7.54 -14.97 13.82
CA LEU A 58 7.28 -13.74 13.05
C LEU A 58 7.06 -12.53 13.97
N ASP A 59 6.41 -12.72 15.12
CA ASP A 59 6.27 -11.66 16.13
C ASP A 59 7.64 -11.25 16.72
N LYS A 60 8.56 -12.19 16.94
CA LYS A 60 9.94 -11.85 17.33
C LYS A 60 10.65 -11.02 16.26
N VAL A 61 10.49 -11.36 14.99
CA VAL A 61 11.05 -10.57 13.87
C VAL A 61 10.46 -9.16 13.87
N SER A 62 9.15 -9.02 14.03
CA SER A 62 8.46 -7.72 14.01
C SER A 62 8.87 -6.79 15.16
N ASN A 63 9.44 -7.31 16.23
CA ASN A 63 9.87 -6.54 17.40
C ASN A 63 11.37 -6.15 17.39
N LYS A 64 12.13 -6.54 16.35
CA LYS A 64 13.60 -6.30 16.31
C LYS A 64 14.01 -4.88 15.99
N TRP A 65 13.20 -4.12 15.28
CA TRP A 65 13.51 -2.72 15.01
C TRP A 65 13.11 -1.85 16.20
N ASN A 66 14.02 -0.95 16.58
CA ASN A 66 13.69 0.12 17.52
C ASN A 66 12.63 1.04 16.89
N LYS A 67 11.62 1.45 17.66
CA LYS A 67 10.48 2.23 17.19
C LYS A 67 10.89 3.56 16.57
N ASP A 68 11.81 4.30 17.24
CA ASP A 68 12.27 5.60 16.76
C ASP A 68 13.12 5.49 15.50
N LYS A 69 14.01 4.48 15.43
CA LYS A 69 14.78 4.19 14.23
C LYS A 69 13.88 3.84 13.05
N PHE A 70 12.86 3.01 13.28
CA PHE A 70 11.89 2.65 12.25
C PHE A 70 11.10 3.87 11.77
N PHE A 71 10.55 4.65 12.70
CA PHE A 71 9.80 5.87 12.37
C PHE A 71 10.65 6.83 11.54
N ASN A 72 11.88 7.14 11.99
CA ASN A 72 12.79 8.05 11.30
C ASN A 72 13.19 7.51 9.91
N ALA A 73 13.43 6.22 9.78
CA ALA A 73 13.73 5.59 8.50
C ALA A 73 12.54 5.67 7.53
N LYS A 74 11.31 5.45 8.00
CA LYS A 74 10.09 5.59 7.19
C LYS A 74 9.83 7.05 6.80
N LYS A 75 10.05 7.99 7.71
CA LYS A 75 9.96 9.43 7.42
C LYS A 75 10.96 9.86 6.36
N LEU A 76 12.20 9.38 6.45
CA LEU A 76 13.25 9.66 5.44
C LEU A 76 12.86 9.07 4.07
N GLU A 77 12.38 7.82 4.04
CA GLU A 77 11.90 7.17 2.81
C GLU A 77 10.76 7.97 2.17
N GLN A 78 9.79 8.43 2.97
CA GLN A 78 8.67 9.26 2.51
C GLN A 78 9.16 10.60 1.96
N ASN A 79 10.04 11.30 2.67
CA ASN A 79 10.58 12.58 2.22
C ASN A 79 11.35 12.44 0.90
N ASN A 80 12.17 11.39 0.75
CA ASN A 80 12.89 11.13 -0.49
C ASN A 80 11.93 10.81 -1.65
N ARG A 81 10.87 10.07 -1.37
CA ARG A 81 9.82 9.80 -2.35
C ARG A 81 9.08 11.08 -2.76
N PHE A 82 8.70 11.92 -1.81
CA PHE A 82 8.02 13.19 -2.11
C PHE A 82 8.86 14.11 -3.00
N LYS A 83 10.17 14.18 -2.77
CA LYS A 83 11.07 14.95 -3.65
C LYS A 83 11.03 14.48 -5.11
N SER A 84 10.79 13.20 -5.38
CA SER A 84 10.66 12.70 -6.75
C SER A 84 9.35 13.09 -7.44
N PHE A 85 8.42 13.72 -6.70
CA PHE A 85 7.14 14.26 -7.20
C PHE A 85 7.03 15.77 -6.93
N ASP A 86 8.17 16.49 -6.90
CA ASP A 86 8.23 17.93 -6.62
C ASP A 86 7.54 18.34 -5.31
N SER A 87 7.42 17.39 -4.38
CA SER A 87 6.73 17.54 -3.08
C SER A 87 5.31 18.09 -3.19
N THR A 88 4.61 17.81 -4.28
CA THR A 88 3.23 18.23 -4.52
C THR A 88 2.29 17.06 -4.72
N GLU A 89 1.11 17.14 -4.11
CA GLU A 89 -0.04 16.25 -4.39
C GLU A 89 -0.81 16.63 -5.66
N PHE A 90 -0.62 17.85 -6.17
CA PHE A 90 -1.34 18.39 -7.33
C PHE A 90 -0.66 18.07 -8.67
N ASN A 91 -0.05 16.91 -8.79
CA ASN A 91 0.51 16.47 -10.06
C ASN A 91 -0.61 16.13 -11.06
N LEU A 92 -0.50 16.64 -12.29
CA LEU A 92 -1.50 16.39 -13.34
C LEU A 92 -1.60 14.92 -13.75
N GLU A 93 -0.53 14.17 -13.57
CA GLU A 93 -0.45 12.74 -13.87
C GLU A 93 0.07 11.94 -12.65
N PRO A 94 -0.68 11.90 -11.53
CA PRO A 94 -0.19 11.27 -10.30
C PRO A 94 -0.02 9.75 -10.46
N ASP A 95 0.95 9.20 -9.73
CA ASP A 95 1.04 7.75 -9.53
C ASP A 95 0.16 7.34 -8.35
N LEU A 96 -0.85 6.51 -8.58
CA LEU A 96 -1.82 6.07 -7.57
C LEU A 96 -1.20 5.33 -6.38
N LYS A 97 0.04 4.89 -6.52
CA LYS A 97 0.76 4.19 -5.47
C LYS A 97 1.75 5.09 -4.76
N GLU A 98 2.60 5.80 -5.51
CA GLU A 98 3.79 6.43 -4.96
C GLU A 98 3.68 7.96 -4.79
N SER A 99 2.75 8.65 -5.49
CA SER A 99 2.56 10.10 -5.32
C SER A 99 2.13 10.46 -3.90
N PRO A 100 2.43 11.69 -3.42
CA PRO A 100 1.92 12.20 -2.15
C PRO A 100 0.40 12.05 -2.05
N GLY A 101 -0.11 11.68 -0.88
CA GLY A 101 -1.53 11.42 -0.65
C GLY A 101 -2.07 10.09 -1.19
N CYS A 102 -1.26 9.31 -1.90
CA CYS A 102 -1.69 8.05 -2.50
C CYS A 102 -1.41 6.80 -1.62
N LEU A 103 -1.58 5.59 -2.20
CA LEU A 103 -1.60 4.32 -1.45
C LEU A 103 -0.37 4.07 -0.58
N ARG A 104 0.81 4.56 -0.99
CA ARG A 104 2.03 4.35 -0.21
C ARG A 104 2.01 5.12 1.10
N ASP A 105 1.42 6.31 1.14
CA ASP A 105 1.30 7.08 2.38
C ASP A 105 0.39 6.39 3.38
N PHE A 106 -0.75 5.89 2.89
CA PHE A 106 -1.63 5.09 3.72
C PHE A 106 -0.94 3.84 4.27
N GLN A 107 -0.21 3.09 3.43
CA GLN A 107 0.55 1.92 3.86
C GLN A 107 1.62 2.29 4.88
N THR A 108 2.32 3.40 4.66
CA THR A 108 3.36 3.88 5.59
C THR A 108 2.76 4.21 6.95
N ALA A 109 1.60 4.87 6.98
CA ALA A 109 0.88 5.15 8.23
C ALA A 109 0.47 3.86 8.95
N LEU A 110 -0.06 2.86 8.26
CA LEU A 110 -0.41 1.57 8.84
C LEU A 110 0.81 0.86 9.43
N TRP A 111 1.94 0.84 8.73
CA TRP A 111 3.17 0.22 9.25
C TRP A 111 3.70 0.92 10.49
N ILE A 112 3.61 2.24 10.57
CA ILE A 112 3.98 3.02 11.75
C ILE A 112 3.02 2.71 12.91
N LEU A 113 1.72 2.70 12.67
CA LEU A 113 0.72 2.35 13.67
C LEU A 113 0.94 0.94 14.23
N GLU A 114 1.17 -0.03 13.36
CA GLU A 114 1.37 -1.41 13.79
C GLU A 114 2.70 -1.59 14.54
N HIS A 115 3.81 -1.09 13.99
CA HIS A 115 5.12 -1.32 14.61
C HIS A 115 5.33 -0.48 15.86
N CYS A 116 5.07 0.84 15.80
CA CYS A 116 5.37 1.75 16.89
C CYS A 116 4.30 1.73 18.00
N PHE A 117 3.03 1.58 17.63
CA PHE A 117 1.90 1.70 18.57
C PHE A 117 1.15 0.38 18.80
N LYS A 118 1.49 -0.69 18.06
CA LYS A 118 0.81 -1.99 18.13
C LYS A 118 -0.68 -1.93 17.73
N ILE A 119 -1.03 -0.95 16.91
CA ILE A 119 -2.37 -0.75 16.37
C ILE A 119 -2.45 -1.47 15.03
N LYS A 120 -3.23 -2.54 14.94
CA LYS A 120 -3.41 -3.33 13.71
C LYS A 120 -4.59 -2.89 12.86
N LYS A 121 -5.54 -2.17 13.41
CA LYS A 121 -6.74 -1.69 12.73
C LYS A 121 -6.93 -0.20 12.97
N LEU A 122 -7.28 0.56 11.92
CA LEU A 122 -7.52 1.99 12.04
C LEU A 122 -8.63 2.32 13.05
N GLU A 123 -9.63 1.45 13.17
CA GLU A 123 -10.73 1.61 14.12
C GLU A 123 -10.26 1.65 15.58
N ASP A 124 -9.12 1.02 15.89
CA ASP A 124 -8.57 1.08 17.24
C ASP A 124 -7.98 2.47 17.58
N CYS A 125 -7.69 3.28 16.58
CA CYS A 125 -7.27 4.67 16.77
C CYS A 125 -8.38 5.54 17.38
N ILE A 126 -9.66 5.21 17.16
CA ILE A 126 -10.81 5.89 17.77
C ILE A 126 -10.78 5.72 19.29
N LYS A 127 -10.48 4.52 19.78
CA LYS A 127 -10.39 4.22 21.22
C LYS A 127 -9.28 5.02 21.93
N LEU A 128 -8.28 5.43 21.17
CA LEU A 128 -7.15 6.23 21.65
C LEU A 128 -7.32 7.73 21.40
N ASN A 129 -8.49 8.15 20.94
CA ASN A 129 -8.80 9.56 20.59
C ASN A 129 -7.80 10.17 19.58
N LEU A 130 -7.19 9.35 18.71
CA LEU A 130 -6.30 9.83 17.66
C LEU A 130 -7.04 10.30 16.42
N PHE A 131 -8.19 9.67 16.15
CA PHE A 131 -9.07 9.98 15.02
C PHE A 131 -10.54 9.84 15.45
N THR A 132 -11.40 10.64 14.83
CA THR A 132 -12.85 10.49 14.92
C THR A 132 -13.34 9.33 14.04
N ARG A 133 -14.57 8.91 14.26
CA ARG A 133 -15.19 7.86 13.43
C ARG A 133 -15.37 8.34 11.98
N GLU A 134 -15.74 9.59 11.80
CA GLU A 134 -15.96 10.24 10.50
C GLU A 134 -14.66 10.28 9.69
N GLU A 135 -13.54 10.63 10.33
CA GLU A 135 -12.21 10.65 9.70
C GLU A 135 -11.80 9.23 9.25
N ILE A 136 -11.97 8.21 10.09
CA ILE A 136 -11.66 6.83 9.73
C ILE A 136 -12.53 6.35 8.54
N VAL A 137 -13.82 6.67 8.54
CA VAL A 137 -14.72 6.35 7.43
C VAL A 137 -14.27 7.04 6.14
N SER A 138 -13.92 8.33 6.21
CA SER A 138 -13.42 9.11 5.07
C SER A 138 -12.13 8.54 4.50
N VAL A 139 -11.15 8.26 5.37
CA VAL A 139 -9.85 7.66 4.97
C VAL A 139 -10.04 6.28 4.33
N ASN A 140 -10.86 5.41 4.93
CA ASN A 140 -11.14 4.09 4.37
C ASN A 140 -11.83 4.18 3.00
N LYS A 141 -12.76 5.12 2.83
CA LYS A 141 -13.44 5.37 1.55
C LYS A 141 -12.46 5.82 0.48
N SER A 142 -11.60 6.80 0.78
CA SER A 142 -10.57 7.31 -0.13
C SER A 142 -9.56 6.22 -0.50
N TYR A 143 -9.09 5.44 0.48
CA TYR A 143 -8.20 4.30 0.25
C TYR A 143 -8.82 3.26 -0.67
N ALA A 144 -10.07 2.88 -0.42
CA ALA A 144 -10.78 1.92 -1.26
C ALA A 144 -10.96 2.45 -2.70
N HIS A 145 -11.25 3.75 -2.84
CA HIS A 145 -11.40 4.40 -4.14
C HIS A 145 -10.08 4.34 -4.94
N ILE A 146 -8.98 4.83 -4.38
CA ILE A 146 -7.67 4.82 -5.06
C ILE A 146 -7.22 3.39 -5.38
N LYS A 147 -7.45 2.44 -4.46
CA LYS A 147 -7.15 1.02 -4.69
C LYS A 147 -7.96 0.44 -5.84
N GLY A 148 -9.24 0.80 -5.95
CA GLY A 148 -10.12 0.40 -7.06
C GLY A 148 -9.64 0.96 -8.40
N LEU A 149 -9.29 2.25 -8.45
CA LEU A 149 -8.74 2.87 -9.66
C LEU A 149 -7.44 2.20 -10.09
N ARG A 150 -6.53 1.96 -9.15
CA ARG A 150 -5.28 1.25 -9.42
C ARG A 150 -5.51 -0.16 -9.96
N TYR A 151 -6.49 -0.89 -9.43
CA TYR A 151 -6.84 -2.21 -9.93
C TYR A 151 -7.29 -2.16 -11.39
N ILE A 152 -8.17 -1.22 -11.74
CA ILE A 152 -8.62 -1.01 -13.12
C ILE A 152 -7.43 -0.65 -14.03
N LEU A 153 -6.56 0.27 -13.62
CA LEU A 153 -5.38 0.63 -14.41
C LEU A 153 -4.46 -0.56 -14.67
N ASN A 154 -4.20 -1.38 -13.66
CA ASN A 154 -3.36 -2.56 -13.85
C ASN A 154 -3.97 -3.58 -14.82
N LEU A 155 -5.29 -3.70 -14.87
CA LEU A 155 -5.96 -4.58 -15.83
C LEU A 155 -5.85 -4.10 -17.28
N TYR A 156 -5.89 -2.78 -17.51
CA TYR A 156 -6.00 -2.22 -18.87
C TYR A 156 -4.70 -1.61 -19.40
N SER A 157 -3.86 -1.06 -18.56
CA SER A 157 -2.63 -0.35 -18.96
C SER A 157 -1.36 -0.88 -18.28
N ASN A 158 -1.47 -1.81 -17.35
CA ASN A 158 -0.36 -2.32 -16.53
C ASN A 158 0.48 -1.19 -15.89
N SER A 159 -0.17 -0.09 -15.54
CA SER A 159 0.42 1.14 -14.99
C SER A 159 -0.20 1.49 -13.65
N ASN A 160 0.51 2.29 -12.85
CA ASN A 160 -0.05 2.96 -11.68
C ASN A 160 -0.24 4.47 -11.93
N ARG A 161 0.29 5.01 -13.04
CA ARG A 161 0.27 6.44 -13.34
C ARG A 161 -1.03 6.83 -14.03
N LEU A 162 -1.68 7.87 -13.53
CA LEU A 162 -2.82 8.53 -14.16
C LEU A 162 -2.35 9.46 -15.28
N SER A 163 -1.67 8.92 -16.32
CA SER A 163 -1.41 9.69 -17.54
C SER A 163 -2.71 10.20 -18.16
N PHE A 164 -2.65 11.23 -18.99
CA PHE A 164 -3.84 11.77 -19.66
C PHE A 164 -4.65 10.69 -20.39
N GLU A 165 -3.98 9.71 -21.00
CA GLU A 165 -4.62 8.55 -21.64
C GLU A 165 -5.37 7.68 -20.63
N ASN A 166 -4.74 7.41 -19.48
CA ASN A 166 -5.33 6.63 -18.40
C ASN A 166 -6.50 7.35 -17.71
N GLN A 167 -6.43 8.68 -17.58
CA GLN A 167 -7.55 9.50 -17.10
C GLN A 167 -8.76 9.38 -18.04
N LEU A 168 -8.53 9.44 -19.35
CA LEU A 168 -9.60 9.25 -20.35
C LEU A 168 -10.20 7.85 -20.29
N LEU A 169 -9.34 6.82 -20.14
CA LEU A 169 -9.77 5.43 -19.96
C LEU A 169 -10.68 5.27 -18.73
N LEU A 170 -10.25 5.80 -17.59
CA LEU A 170 -11.01 5.70 -16.34
C LEU A 170 -12.30 6.51 -16.38
N ALA A 171 -12.30 7.72 -16.96
CA ALA A 171 -13.49 8.52 -17.13
C ALA A 171 -14.55 7.79 -17.98
N LYS A 172 -14.15 7.12 -19.08
CA LYS A 172 -15.02 6.28 -19.90
C LYS A 172 -15.56 5.08 -19.10
N LYS A 173 -14.70 4.38 -18.34
CA LYS A 173 -15.12 3.21 -17.52
C LYS A 173 -16.05 3.60 -16.40
N SER A 174 -15.88 4.80 -15.82
CA SER A 174 -16.78 5.37 -14.82
C SER A 174 -18.10 5.88 -15.39
N LYS A 175 -18.35 5.70 -16.70
CA LYS A 175 -19.55 6.17 -17.41
C LYS A 175 -19.81 7.67 -17.26
N LEU A 176 -18.78 8.46 -16.98
CA LEU A 176 -18.89 9.90 -16.88
C LEU A 176 -19.08 10.49 -18.30
N LYS A 177 -20.06 11.40 -18.41
CA LYS A 177 -20.35 12.09 -19.68
C LYS A 177 -19.87 13.54 -19.61
N SER A 178 -19.30 14.03 -20.71
CA SER A 178 -19.01 15.45 -20.86
C SER A 178 -20.30 16.29 -20.83
N SER A 179 -20.18 17.52 -20.38
CA SER A 179 -21.25 18.52 -20.36
C SER A 179 -20.74 19.82 -21.01
N LYS A 180 -21.62 20.81 -21.23
CA LYS A 180 -21.19 22.12 -21.75
C LYS A 180 -20.14 22.83 -20.88
N LYS A 181 -20.09 22.51 -19.56
CA LYS A 181 -19.20 23.18 -18.59
C LYS A 181 -17.95 22.41 -18.23
N SER A 182 -17.90 21.09 -18.46
CA SER A 182 -16.74 20.25 -18.09
C SER A 182 -16.69 18.95 -18.87
N SER A 183 -15.48 18.52 -19.22
CA SER A 183 -15.22 17.22 -19.86
C SER A 183 -15.44 16.06 -18.88
N ALA A 184 -15.56 14.84 -19.40
CA ALA A 184 -15.63 13.64 -18.57
C ALA A 184 -14.35 13.43 -17.74
N VAL A 185 -13.18 13.81 -18.30
CA VAL A 185 -11.89 13.73 -17.60
C VAL A 185 -11.82 14.71 -16.46
N GLU A 186 -12.24 15.97 -16.66
CA GLU A 186 -12.28 16.96 -15.57
C GLU A 186 -13.19 16.52 -14.42
N LYS A 187 -14.36 15.97 -14.74
CA LYS A 187 -15.27 15.43 -13.71
C LYS A 187 -14.62 14.27 -12.95
N PHE A 188 -13.92 13.39 -13.66
CA PHE A 188 -13.19 12.30 -13.05
C PHE A 188 -12.10 12.80 -12.11
N MET A 189 -11.28 13.74 -12.57
CA MET A 189 -10.17 14.29 -11.78
C MET A 189 -10.64 15.09 -10.56
N ARG A 190 -11.78 15.79 -10.63
CA ARG A 190 -12.40 16.45 -9.45
C ARG A 190 -12.83 15.47 -8.35
N VAL A 191 -13.16 14.24 -8.71
CA VAL A 191 -13.50 13.21 -7.71
C VAL A 191 -12.23 12.56 -7.15
N PHE A 192 -11.15 12.60 -7.91
CA PHE A 192 -9.86 12.05 -7.49
C PHE A 192 -9.14 12.99 -6.49
N PHE A 193 -9.12 14.29 -6.76
CA PHE A 193 -8.60 15.32 -5.85
C PHE A 193 -9.67 15.84 -4.87
#